data_1e1a5b9be6d3656f302b9a726af6cef0
#
_entry.id   1e1a5b9be6d3656f302b9a726af6cef0
#
_cell.length_a   1.000
_cell.length_b   1.000
_cell.length_c   1.000
_cell.angle_alpha   90.00
_cell.angle_beta   90.00
_cell.angle_gamma   90.00
#
_symmetry.space_group_name_H-M   'P 1'
#
loop_
_entity.id
_entity.type
_entity.pdbx_description
1 polymer ?
#
loop_
_entity_poly.entity_id
_entity_poly.type
_entity_poly.pdbx_seq_one_letter_code
_entity_poly.pdbx_strand_id
1 'polypeptide(L)'
;MLNKKLLFITAVALLAGCTSKQEKACQEEANVAETVMQACLTYGGFAEATYMLAGDNDELREQLRPIIHDAFEYGRGGTATFEKAKQVFKDKYYQQCMDRPAH
;
A
#
# COMPACT_ATOMS: atom_id res chain seq x y z
N MET A 1 6.71 40.06 8.38
CA MET A 1 5.75 39.14 7.78
C MET A 1 6.37 38.28 6.68
N LEU A 2 7.08 38.90 5.75
CA LEU A 2 7.72 38.16 4.66
C LEU A 2 8.73 37.15 5.18
N ASN A 3 9.51 37.50 6.21
CA ASN A 3 10.52 36.62 6.76
C ASN A 3 9.90 35.37 7.42
N LYS A 4 8.76 35.52 8.07
CA LYS A 4 8.06 34.39 8.67
C LYS A 4 7.55 33.43 7.62
N LYS A 5 7.04 33.97 6.50
CA LYS A 5 6.60 33.13 5.39
C LYS A 5 7.76 32.40 4.73
N LEU A 6 8.89 33.07 4.59
CA LEU A 6 10.09 32.45 4.04
C LEU A 6 10.61 31.34 4.93
N LEU A 7 10.66 31.58 6.25
CA LEU A 7 11.10 30.56 7.21
C LEU A 7 10.15 29.38 7.22
N PHE A 8 8.86 29.64 7.17
CA PHE A 8 7.87 28.58 7.13
C PHE A 8 8.01 27.73 5.86
N ILE A 9 8.19 28.37 4.72
CA ILE A 9 8.38 27.68 3.45
C ILE A 9 9.64 26.83 3.47
N THR A 10 10.72 27.34 4.05
CA THR A 10 11.98 26.60 4.18
C THR A 10 11.80 25.36 5.05
N ALA A 11 11.13 25.51 6.19
CA ALA A 11 10.85 24.39 7.09
C ALA A 11 9.99 23.32 6.40
N VAL A 12 8.96 23.77 5.68
CA VAL A 12 8.08 22.87 4.94
C VAL A 12 8.86 22.15 3.83
N ALA A 13 9.78 22.83 3.17
CA ALA A 13 10.59 22.22 2.13
C ALA A 13 11.48 21.10 2.68
N LEU A 14 12.07 21.29 3.85
CA LEU A 14 12.88 20.27 4.50
C LEU A 14 12.03 19.07 4.91
N LEU A 15 10.88 19.32 5.49
CA LEU A 15 9.92 18.28 5.85
C LEU A 15 9.39 17.58 4.60
N ALA A 16 9.12 18.34 3.55
CA ALA A 16 8.65 17.79 2.28
C ALA A 16 9.67 16.84 1.66
N GLY A 17 10.98 17.10 1.84
CA GLY A 17 12.02 16.20 1.36
C GLY A 17 11.94 14.83 2.01
N CYS A 18 11.78 14.78 3.35
CA CYS A 18 11.60 13.53 4.09
C CYS A 18 10.24 12.90 3.78
N THR A 19 9.19 13.72 3.74
CA THR A 19 7.84 13.28 3.43
C THR A 19 7.76 12.72 2.02
N SER A 20 8.47 13.34 1.07
CA SER A 20 8.49 12.89 -0.32
C SER A 20 9.06 11.47 -0.45
N LYS A 21 10.12 11.16 0.30
CA LYS A 21 10.68 9.81 0.30
C LYS A 21 9.71 8.81 0.93
N GLN A 22 9.08 9.20 2.02
CA GLN A 22 8.09 8.37 2.69
C GLN A 22 6.87 8.16 1.80
N GLU A 23 6.38 9.22 1.16
CA GLU A 23 5.26 9.13 0.24
C GLU A 23 5.55 8.18 -0.91
N LYS A 24 6.75 8.25 -1.48
CA LYS A 24 7.14 7.39 -2.58
C LYS A 24 7.18 5.93 -2.14
N ALA A 25 7.80 5.65 -1.00
CA ALA A 25 7.87 4.30 -0.46
C ALA A 25 6.47 3.77 -0.15
N CYS A 26 5.61 4.60 0.44
CA CYS A 26 4.24 4.22 0.76
C CYS A 26 3.40 4.04 -0.49
N GLN A 27 3.65 4.82 -1.54
CA GLN A 27 2.98 4.63 -2.82
C GLN A 27 3.35 3.28 -3.45
N GLU A 28 4.61 2.89 -3.37
CA GLU A 28 5.05 1.58 -3.84
C GLU A 28 4.39 0.45 -3.06
N GLU A 29 4.32 0.58 -1.74
CA GLU A 29 3.65 -0.39 -0.89
C GLU A 29 2.15 -0.48 -1.21
N ALA A 30 1.53 0.67 -1.44
CA ALA A 30 0.11 0.72 -1.84
C ALA A 30 -0.11 0.05 -3.18
N ASN A 31 0.81 0.24 -4.14
CA ASN A 31 0.72 -0.40 -5.44
C ASN A 31 0.84 -1.91 -5.34
N VAL A 32 1.69 -2.41 -4.44
CA VAL A 32 1.79 -3.84 -4.17
C VAL A 32 0.46 -4.35 -3.62
N ALA A 33 -0.13 -3.64 -2.67
CA ALA A 33 -1.43 -4.02 -2.09
C ALA A 33 -2.53 -4.06 -3.15
N GLU A 34 -2.56 -3.08 -4.04
CA GLU A 34 -3.52 -3.05 -5.15
C GLU A 34 -3.36 -4.28 -6.05
N THR A 35 -2.13 -4.60 -6.40
CA THR A 35 -1.82 -5.76 -7.23
C THR A 35 -2.23 -7.07 -6.55
N VAL A 36 -1.98 -7.17 -5.24
CA VAL A 36 -2.39 -8.34 -4.46
C VAL A 36 -3.92 -8.47 -4.46
N MET A 37 -4.63 -7.38 -4.21
CA MET A 37 -6.09 -7.41 -4.22
C MET A 37 -6.62 -7.82 -5.59
N GLN A 38 -6.03 -7.30 -6.65
CA GLN A 38 -6.42 -7.67 -8.01
C GLN A 38 -6.26 -9.17 -8.25
N ALA A 39 -5.13 -9.73 -7.83
CA ALA A 39 -4.89 -11.17 -7.98
C ALA A 39 -5.89 -11.99 -7.17
N CYS A 40 -6.17 -11.59 -5.94
CA CYS A 40 -7.12 -12.27 -5.07
C CYS A 40 -8.53 -12.29 -5.67
N LEU A 41 -8.95 -11.15 -6.22
CA LEU A 41 -10.26 -11.03 -6.83
C LEU A 41 -10.36 -11.79 -8.16
N THR A 42 -9.24 -11.86 -8.89
CA THR A 42 -9.21 -12.52 -10.19
C THR A 42 -9.18 -14.05 -10.04
N TYR A 43 -8.35 -14.55 -9.14
CA TYR A 43 -8.12 -16.00 -9.03
C TYR A 43 -8.97 -16.68 -7.96
N GLY A 44 -9.45 -15.93 -6.99
CA GLY A 44 -10.42 -16.43 -6.03
C GLY A 44 -9.91 -17.41 -4.98
N GLY A 45 -8.69 -17.93 -5.12
CA GLY A 45 -8.10 -18.88 -4.18
C GLY A 45 -6.79 -18.37 -3.61
N PHE A 46 -6.55 -18.62 -2.31
CA PHE A 46 -5.34 -18.17 -1.65
C PHE A 46 -4.09 -18.73 -2.31
N ALA A 47 -4.07 -20.04 -2.54
CA ALA A 47 -2.90 -20.71 -3.14
C ALA A 47 -2.65 -20.24 -4.57
N GLU A 48 -3.72 -20.08 -5.34
CA GLU A 48 -3.60 -19.64 -6.74
C GLU A 48 -3.10 -18.21 -6.81
N ALA A 49 -3.67 -17.31 -5.99
CA ALA A 49 -3.22 -15.92 -5.96
C ALA A 49 -1.76 -15.84 -5.53
N THR A 50 -1.36 -16.60 -4.52
CA THR A 50 0.02 -16.65 -4.05
C THR A 50 0.96 -17.10 -5.16
N TYR A 51 0.60 -18.14 -5.86
CA TYR A 51 1.41 -18.66 -6.95
C TYR A 51 1.55 -17.65 -8.09
N MET A 52 0.46 -16.99 -8.46
CA MET A 52 0.48 -15.99 -9.54
C MET A 52 1.31 -14.77 -9.18
N LEU A 53 1.35 -14.41 -7.89
CA LEU A 53 2.11 -13.23 -7.44
C LEU A 53 3.59 -13.55 -7.20
N ALA A 54 3.90 -14.70 -6.66
CA ALA A 54 5.24 -15.02 -6.19
C ALA A 54 5.88 -16.23 -6.86
N GLY A 55 5.09 -17.06 -7.55
CA GLY A 55 5.61 -18.26 -8.18
C GLY A 55 6.31 -19.17 -7.17
N ASP A 56 7.52 -19.59 -7.49
CA ASP A 56 8.32 -20.46 -6.63
C ASP A 56 9.28 -19.69 -5.71
N ASN A 57 9.15 -18.37 -5.65
CA ASN A 57 10.01 -17.55 -4.82
C ASN A 57 9.50 -17.55 -3.37
N ASP A 58 10.13 -18.37 -2.52
CA ASP A 58 9.71 -18.56 -1.13
C ASP A 58 9.81 -17.27 -0.32
N GLU A 59 10.85 -16.47 -0.53
CA GLU A 59 11.03 -15.21 0.17
C GLU A 59 9.90 -14.24 -0.16
N LEU A 60 9.57 -14.13 -1.43
CA LEU A 60 8.49 -13.25 -1.87
C LEU A 60 7.15 -13.74 -1.34
N ARG A 61 6.92 -15.06 -1.31
CA ARG A 61 5.71 -15.64 -0.72
C ARG A 61 5.54 -15.22 0.73
N GLU A 62 6.61 -15.29 1.50
CA GLU A 62 6.57 -14.92 2.92
C GLU A 62 6.28 -13.42 3.08
N GLN A 63 6.89 -12.60 2.24
CA GLN A 63 6.66 -11.16 2.28
C GLN A 63 5.22 -10.78 1.93
N LEU A 64 4.64 -11.48 0.97
CA LEU A 64 3.29 -11.17 0.49
C LEU A 64 2.19 -11.85 1.29
N ARG A 65 2.51 -12.89 2.06
CA ARG A 65 1.50 -13.67 2.79
C ARG A 65 0.55 -12.82 3.64
N PRO A 66 1.05 -11.88 4.48
CA PRO A 66 0.15 -11.07 5.28
C PRO A 66 -0.77 -10.20 4.43
N ILE A 67 -0.26 -9.67 3.32
CA ILE A 67 -1.03 -8.81 2.43
C ILE A 67 -2.12 -9.62 1.73
N ILE A 68 -1.77 -10.82 1.26
CA ILE A 68 -2.72 -11.72 0.58
C ILE A 68 -3.82 -12.14 1.57
N HIS A 69 -3.43 -12.50 2.79
CA HIS A 69 -4.39 -12.87 3.82
C HIS A 69 -5.37 -11.72 4.11
N ASP A 70 -4.85 -10.51 4.26
CA ASP A 70 -5.65 -9.32 4.52
C ASP A 70 -6.60 -9.03 3.35
N ALA A 71 -6.13 -9.22 2.11
CA ALA A 71 -6.94 -9.02 0.93
C ALA A 71 -8.15 -9.98 0.90
N PHE A 72 -7.92 -11.24 1.24
CA PHE A 72 -9.02 -12.22 1.30
C PHE A 72 -10.00 -11.91 2.41
N GLU A 73 -9.50 -11.49 3.57
CA GLU A 73 -10.37 -11.07 4.67
C GLU A 73 -11.24 -9.89 4.27
N TYR A 74 -10.67 -8.91 3.61
CA TYR A 74 -11.42 -7.76 3.13
C TYR A 74 -12.46 -8.17 2.11
N GLY A 75 -12.08 -9.04 1.17
CA GLY A 75 -12.97 -9.50 0.11
C GLY A 75 -14.19 -10.25 0.62
N ARG A 76 -14.05 -11.01 1.71
CA ARG A 76 -15.15 -11.77 2.29
C ARG A 76 -16.25 -10.89 2.87
N GLY A 77 -15.86 -9.76 3.47
CA GLY A 77 -16.81 -8.88 4.11
C GLY A 77 -17.38 -7.82 3.20
N GLY A 78 -16.93 -7.76 1.95
CA GLY A 78 -17.22 -6.64 1.08
C GLY A 78 -18.32 -6.90 0.08
N THR A 79 -19.18 -5.89 -0.10
CA THR A 79 -20.11 -5.84 -1.21
C THR A 79 -19.63 -4.87 -2.28
N ALA A 80 -18.39 -4.40 -2.16
CA ALA A 80 -17.82 -3.43 -3.07
C ALA A 80 -17.53 -4.03 -4.43
N THR A 81 -17.58 -3.19 -5.46
CA THR A 81 -17.18 -3.58 -6.80
C THR A 81 -15.68 -3.89 -6.82
N PHE A 82 -15.26 -4.60 -7.85
CA PHE A 82 -13.87 -4.96 -8.06
C PHE A 82 -12.95 -3.73 -7.98
N GLU A 83 -13.29 -2.67 -8.73
CA GLU A 83 -12.49 -1.46 -8.77
C GLU A 83 -12.44 -0.75 -7.42
N LYS A 84 -13.59 -0.71 -6.74
CA LYS A 84 -13.67 -0.06 -5.43
C LYS A 84 -12.86 -0.83 -4.38
N ALA A 85 -12.92 -2.15 -4.41
CA ALA A 85 -12.15 -2.99 -3.49
C ALA A 85 -10.65 -2.74 -3.65
N LYS A 86 -10.16 -2.67 -4.87
CA LYS A 86 -8.74 -2.37 -5.13
C LYS A 86 -8.37 -0.99 -4.59
N GLN A 87 -9.20 0.01 -4.84
CA GLN A 87 -8.91 1.38 -4.41
C GLN A 87 -8.90 1.51 -2.89
N VAL A 88 -9.90 0.95 -2.22
CA VAL A 88 -9.97 0.99 -0.76
C VAL A 88 -8.78 0.28 -0.13
N PHE A 89 -8.42 -0.87 -0.66
CA PHE A 89 -7.30 -1.66 -0.14
C PHE A 89 -5.98 -0.93 -0.34
N LYS A 90 -5.80 -0.33 -1.50
CA LYS A 90 -4.63 0.49 -1.82
C LYS A 90 -4.50 1.66 -0.85
N ASP A 91 -5.60 2.39 -0.63
CA ASP A 91 -5.61 3.54 0.27
C ASP A 91 -5.33 3.13 1.71
N LYS A 92 -5.85 2.00 2.14
CA LYS A 92 -5.60 1.46 3.47
C LYS A 92 -4.09 1.24 3.69
N TYR A 93 -3.44 0.61 2.74
CA TYR A 93 -2.01 0.34 2.87
C TYR A 93 -1.17 1.60 2.79
N TYR A 94 -1.58 2.55 1.96
CA TYR A 94 -0.92 3.84 1.89
C TYR A 94 -1.00 4.56 3.25
N GLN A 95 -2.19 4.63 3.84
CA GLN A 95 -2.37 5.30 5.12
C GLN A 95 -1.62 4.59 6.25
N GLN A 96 -1.66 3.28 6.29
CA GLN A 96 -0.92 2.53 7.31
C GLN A 96 0.58 2.79 7.21
N CYS A 97 1.09 2.88 5.98
CA CYS A 97 2.50 3.17 5.74
C CYS A 97 2.84 4.59 6.20
N MET A 98 2.01 5.58 5.86
CA MET A 98 2.23 6.97 6.23
C MET A 98 2.15 7.19 7.74
N ASP A 99 1.32 6.39 8.42
CA ASP A 99 1.14 6.49 9.87
C ASP A 99 2.28 5.86 10.65
N ARG A 100 3.12 5.05 10.02
CA ARG A 100 4.28 4.48 10.68
C ARG A 100 5.34 5.55 10.92
N PRO A 101 6.09 5.47 12.04
CA PRO A 101 7.17 6.42 12.26
C PRO A 101 8.17 6.40 11.11
N ALA A 102 8.64 7.60 10.74
CA ALA A 102 9.68 7.72 9.72
C ALA A 102 10.99 7.10 10.22
N HIS A 103 11.62 6.34 9.36
CA HIS A 103 12.91 5.70 9.69
C HIS A 103 14.08 6.61 9.39
#